data_f3e8c6d1aa21d73c103cf0d3e23d4472
#
_entry.id   f3e8c6d1aa21d73c103cf0d3e23d4472
#
_cell.length_a   1.000
_cell.length_b   1.000
_cell.length_c   1.000
_cell.angle_alpha   90.00
_cell.angle_beta   90.00
_cell.angle_gamma   90.00
#
_symmetry.space_group_name_H-M   'P 1'
#
loop_
_entity.id
_entity.type
_entity.pdbx_description
1 polymer ?
#
loop_
_entity_poly.entity_id
_entity_poly.type
_entity_poly.pdbx_seq_one_letter_code
_entity_poly.pdbx_strand_id
1 'polypeptide(L)'
;MYKEMQDILNKQNNTTLTENGDTAFRTTHNAVLDLFGLMGGMRYNTDDFKLLFDKAYRDNKILAIAALLNLRDIRGGMGERRLFRLGLEYIANNETDEEIVCQVIQWTPELGRWDDLMVFLDTPYEIHMSATIARQLANDLISDNPSLCAKWLPSENATSKKTVENARKLIKLLGISPKKYRKILSELRKKINIVETNLVKKEYNNIDYNKVPGHAMKKYYNAFDRNDKDRFTAYLGGLIDGKSKVNTSALYPYDIIDMANVALYGYEDVNEQLIQSQWDNLERVSGGKTIVVRDGSGSMIGKPLNIATSLAILISEQLDGAFKDSFITFSANPEIVTFDSDMSIVEKVMLTYKYDDYLNTDIEKVYDLIFKTMKKNPETELDNIIIISDMEFDRGADNVPTYESLKNKFNSIGKKVPNIVFWNVEARDVHFPTTDLEYVQLVSGASHHIVKSIFSDNYNLDAYSFMMEVLKPYVDMLIN
;
A
#
# COMPACT_ATOMS: atom_id res chain seq x y z
N MET A 1 -31.38 -30.73 9.17
CA MET A 1 -30.48 -31.91 9.36
C MET A 1 -29.43 -32.04 8.24
N TYR A 2 -29.81 -32.31 6.93
CA TYR A 2 -28.78 -32.42 5.87
C TYR A 2 -28.04 -31.12 5.59
N LYS A 3 -28.75 -29.99 5.51
CA LYS A 3 -28.17 -28.66 5.35
C LYS A 3 -27.30 -28.25 6.56
N GLU A 4 -27.75 -28.51 7.75
CA GLU A 4 -26.99 -28.27 8.99
C GLU A 4 -25.72 -29.11 9.07
N MET A 5 -25.78 -30.41 8.69
CA MET A 5 -24.58 -31.24 8.59
C MET A 5 -23.61 -30.75 7.52
N GLN A 6 -24.10 -30.29 6.38
CA GLN A 6 -23.27 -29.70 5.32
C GLN A 6 -22.61 -28.40 5.78
N ASP A 7 -23.33 -27.56 6.51
CA ASP A 7 -22.79 -26.31 7.07
C ASP A 7 -21.72 -26.61 8.13
N ILE A 8 -21.91 -27.64 8.97
CA ILE A 8 -20.88 -28.08 9.95
C ILE A 8 -19.65 -28.63 9.23
N LEU A 9 -19.82 -29.47 8.21
CA LEU A 9 -18.70 -30.01 7.42
C LEU A 9 -17.95 -28.90 6.66
N ASN A 10 -18.67 -27.95 6.08
CA ASN A 10 -18.07 -26.81 5.41
C ASN A 10 -17.29 -25.92 6.38
N LYS A 11 -17.82 -25.68 7.58
CA LYS A 11 -17.08 -24.96 8.65
C LYS A 11 -15.80 -25.70 9.03
N GLN A 12 -15.87 -27.02 9.27
CA GLN A 12 -14.68 -27.82 9.59
C GLN A 12 -13.65 -27.85 8.47
N ASN A 13 -14.09 -27.94 7.21
CA ASN A 13 -13.18 -27.91 6.05
C ASN A 13 -12.58 -26.54 5.79
N ASN A 14 -13.21 -25.44 6.22
CA ASN A 14 -12.71 -24.08 6.05
C ASN A 14 -11.72 -23.66 7.17
N THR A 15 -11.75 -24.33 8.32
CA THR A 15 -10.88 -24.01 9.44
C THR A 15 -9.42 -24.40 9.15
N THR A 16 -8.50 -23.52 9.55
CA THR A 16 -7.05 -23.72 9.55
C THR A 16 -6.46 -23.11 10.82
N LEU A 17 -5.15 -23.14 10.96
CA LEU A 17 -4.45 -22.48 12.05
C LEU A 17 -3.50 -21.43 11.47
N THR A 18 -3.28 -20.36 12.23
CA THR A 18 -2.17 -19.43 12.00
C THR A 18 -0.84 -20.14 12.28
N GLU A 19 0.28 -19.54 11.92
CA GLU A 19 1.62 -20.05 12.25
C GLU A 19 1.78 -20.22 13.78
N ASN A 20 1.19 -19.33 14.57
CA ASN A 20 1.23 -19.34 16.04
C ASN A 20 0.07 -20.12 16.70
N GLY A 21 -0.75 -20.79 15.91
CA GLY A 21 -1.72 -21.80 16.38
C GLY A 21 -3.12 -21.28 16.73
N ASP A 22 -3.45 -20.00 16.44
CA ASP A 22 -4.83 -19.53 16.55
C ASP A 22 -5.73 -20.10 15.45
N THR A 23 -7.03 -20.10 15.71
CA THR A 23 -8.02 -20.55 14.71
C THR A 23 -8.19 -19.51 13.62
N ALA A 24 -7.94 -19.92 12.38
CA ALA A 24 -8.12 -19.10 11.19
C ALA A 24 -8.96 -19.83 10.13
N PHE A 25 -9.28 -19.14 9.05
CA PHE A 25 -10.14 -19.65 7.98
C PHE A 25 -9.45 -19.55 6.62
N ARG A 26 -9.62 -20.56 5.79
CA ARG A 26 -8.98 -20.63 4.44
C ARG A 26 -9.59 -19.68 3.42
N THR A 27 -10.85 -19.30 3.60
CA THR A 27 -11.60 -18.43 2.69
C THR A 27 -12.73 -17.71 3.44
N THR A 28 -13.07 -16.52 2.98
CA THR A 28 -14.28 -15.79 3.40
C THR A 28 -15.54 -16.28 2.69
N HIS A 29 -15.44 -17.30 1.86
CA HIS A 29 -16.47 -17.78 0.91
C HIS A 29 -16.78 -16.81 -0.24
N ASN A 30 -15.94 -15.80 -0.47
CA ASN A 30 -16.02 -14.90 -1.62
C ASN A 30 -14.61 -14.74 -2.21
N ALA A 31 -14.41 -15.22 -3.44
CA ALA A 31 -13.09 -15.29 -4.04
C ALA A 31 -12.48 -13.89 -4.32
N VAL A 32 -13.30 -12.89 -4.63
CA VAL A 32 -12.82 -11.51 -4.86
C VAL A 32 -12.43 -10.86 -3.53
N LEU A 33 -13.20 -11.09 -2.47
CA LEU A 33 -12.88 -10.59 -1.14
C LEU A 33 -11.61 -11.25 -0.58
N ASP A 34 -11.42 -12.55 -0.82
CA ASP A 34 -10.19 -13.27 -0.47
C ASP A 34 -8.96 -12.63 -1.15
N LEU A 35 -9.07 -12.34 -2.45
CA LEU A 35 -8.03 -11.65 -3.20
C LEU A 35 -7.77 -10.25 -2.61
N PHE A 36 -8.81 -9.43 -2.44
CA PHE A 36 -8.71 -8.06 -1.97
C PHE A 36 -8.10 -7.96 -0.56
N GLY A 37 -8.52 -8.82 0.35
CA GLY A 37 -8.06 -8.85 1.73
C GLY A 37 -6.59 -9.25 1.92
N LEU A 38 -5.98 -9.91 0.92
CA LEU A 38 -4.62 -10.44 1.03
C LEU A 38 -3.62 -9.84 0.02
N MET A 39 -4.06 -9.49 -1.19
CA MET A 39 -3.16 -9.20 -2.32
C MET A 39 -2.13 -8.10 -2.03
N GLY A 40 -2.46 -7.10 -1.21
CA GLY A 40 -1.55 -6.00 -0.86
C GLY A 40 -0.35 -6.45 -0.02
N GLY A 41 -0.53 -7.50 0.80
CA GLY A 41 0.50 -8.11 1.63
C GLY A 41 1.29 -9.24 0.96
N MET A 42 0.86 -9.72 -0.23
CA MET A 42 1.41 -10.92 -0.87
C MET A 42 2.63 -10.68 -1.77
N ARG A 43 3.37 -9.60 -1.60
CA ARG A 43 4.49 -9.20 -2.50
C ARG A 43 5.48 -10.33 -2.79
N TYR A 44 5.73 -11.20 -1.84
CA TYR A 44 6.67 -12.33 -1.94
C TYR A 44 5.96 -13.67 -2.12
N ASN A 45 4.67 -13.75 -1.88
CA ASN A 45 3.84 -14.94 -2.05
C ASN A 45 3.13 -14.94 -3.43
N THR A 46 3.93 -15.06 -4.50
CA THR A 46 3.45 -14.90 -5.89
C THR A 46 2.62 -16.07 -6.40
N ASP A 47 2.80 -17.26 -5.86
CA ASP A 47 2.09 -18.44 -6.34
C ASP A 47 0.66 -18.50 -5.78
N ASP A 48 0.48 -18.20 -4.50
CA ASP A 48 -0.86 -18.07 -3.93
C ASP A 48 -1.60 -16.86 -4.51
N PHE A 49 -0.90 -15.74 -4.78
CA PHE A 49 -1.52 -14.62 -5.50
C PHE A 49 -2.11 -15.06 -6.85
N LYS A 50 -1.38 -15.84 -7.65
CA LYS A 50 -1.88 -16.33 -8.95
C LYS A 50 -3.11 -17.22 -8.78
N LEU A 51 -3.11 -18.08 -7.75
CA LEU A 51 -4.25 -18.96 -7.44
C LEU A 51 -5.48 -18.17 -7.00
N LEU A 52 -5.30 -17.18 -6.12
CA LEU A 52 -6.38 -16.30 -5.68
C LEU A 52 -6.90 -15.43 -6.82
N PHE A 53 -6.01 -14.89 -7.64
CA PHE A 53 -6.42 -14.09 -8.80
C PHE A 53 -7.20 -14.92 -9.83
N ASP A 54 -6.76 -16.14 -10.14
CA ASP A 54 -7.48 -17.06 -11.03
C ASP A 54 -8.88 -17.40 -10.50
N LYS A 55 -9.00 -17.69 -9.19
CA LYS A 55 -10.30 -17.95 -8.55
C LYS A 55 -11.22 -16.72 -8.61
N ALA A 56 -10.72 -15.55 -8.23
CA ALA A 56 -11.48 -14.30 -8.25
C ALA A 56 -11.91 -13.93 -9.68
N TYR A 57 -11.03 -14.11 -10.65
CA TYR A 57 -11.30 -13.83 -12.06
C TYR A 57 -12.40 -14.73 -12.64
N ARG A 58 -12.43 -16.02 -12.27
CA ARG A 58 -13.48 -16.95 -12.69
C ARG A 58 -14.81 -16.68 -11.99
N ASP A 59 -14.78 -16.20 -10.74
CA ASP A 59 -15.98 -15.87 -9.97
C ASP A 59 -16.61 -14.56 -10.47
N ASN A 60 -15.82 -13.48 -10.53
CA ASN A 60 -16.25 -12.18 -11.05
C ASN A 60 -15.08 -11.45 -11.74
N LYS A 61 -15.02 -11.60 -13.06
CA LYS A 61 -13.95 -11.02 -13.89
C LYS A 61 -13.77 -9.52 -13.69
N ILE A 62 -14.84 -8.75 -13.71
CA ILE A 62 -14.78 -7.28 -13.62
C ILE A 62 -14.25 -6.85 -12.24
N LEU A 63 -14.75 -7.46 -11.17
CA LEU A 63 -14.29 -7.13 -9.83
C LEU A 63 -12.83 -7.57 -9.59
N ALA A 64 -12.42 -8.72 -10.15
CA ALA A 64 -11.02 -9.16 -10.05
C ALA A 64 -10.06 -8.22 -10.79
N ILE A 65 -10.43 -7.72 -11.97
CA ILE A 65 -9.65 -6.72 -12.70
C ILE A 65 -9.67 -5.37 -11.95
N ALA A 66 -10.81 -4.94 -11.43
CA ALA A 66 -10.90 -3.73 -10.60
C ALA A 66 -10.00 -3.82 -9.36
N ALA A 67 -9.97 -4.96 -8.68
CA ALA A 67 -9.05 -5.23 -7.58
C ALA A 67 -7.58 -5.15 -8.03
N LEU A 68 -7.26 -5.68 -9.21
CA LEU A 68 -5.92 -5.59 -9.79
C LEU A 68 -5.52 -4.13 -10.11
N LEU A 69 -6.45 -3.31 -10.63
CA LEU A 69 -6.20 -1.88 -10.87
C LEU A 69 -5.98 -1.12 -9.56
N ASN A 70 -6.79 -1.39 -8.52
CA ASN A 70 -6.59 -0.86 -7.17
C ASN A 70 -5.24 -1.29 -6.59
N LEU A 71 -4.83 -2.54 -6.77
CA LEU A 71 -3.52 -3.03 -6.34
C LEU A 71 -2.38 -2.20 -6.93
N ARG A 72 -2.52 -1.72 -8.18
CA ARG A 72 -1.48 -0.94 -8.86
C ARG A 72 -1.49 0.54 -8.54
N ASP A 73 -2.64 1.14 -8.35
CA ASP A 73 -2.77 2.59 -8.21
C ASP A 73 -1.85 3.13 -7.12
N ILE A 74 -0.92 4.02 -7.52
CA ILE A 74 0.07 4.62 -6.62
C ILE A 74 -0.45 5.85 -5.89
N ARG A 75 -1.64 6.35 -6.23
CA ARG A 75 -2.22 7.59 -5.69
C ARG A 75 -3.47 7.36 -4.84
N GLY A 76 -4.20 6.30 -5.10
CA GLY A 76 -5.45 6.01 -4.40
C GLY A 76 -5.59 4.55 -3.96
N GLY A 77 -4.66 3.69 -4.40
CA GLY A 77 -4.68 2.26 -4.12
C GLY A 77 -3.47 1.77 -3.34
N MET A 78 -3.06 0.52 -3.60
CA MET A 78 -2.02 -0.17 -2.81
C MET A 78 -0.59 0.07 -3.32
N GLY A 79 -0.41 0.53 -4.58
CA GLY A 79 0.89 0.82 -5.18
C GLY A 79 1.80 -0.39 -5.46
N GLU A 80 1.25 -1.61 -5.41
CA GLU A 80 2.01 -2.83 -5.63
C GLU A 80 2.21 -3.08 -7.14
N ARG A 81 3.46 -3.24 -7.53
CA ARG A 81 3.82 -3.35 -8.94
C ARG A 81 4.10 -4.77 -9.40
N ARG A 82 4.72 -5.57 -8.54
CA ARG A 82 5.18 -6.92 -8.92
C ARG A 82 3.98 -7.82 -9.20
N LEU A 83 3.05 -7.86 -8.27
CA LEU A 83 1.84 -8.67 -8.39
C LEU A 83 0.91 -8.14 -9.48
N PHE A 84 0.81 -6.81 -9.63
CA PHE A 84 0.06 -6.21 -10.73
C PHE A 84 0.53 -6.73 -12.09
N ARG A 85 1.84 -6.81 -12.33
CA ARG A 85 2.37 -7.34 -13.58
C ARG A 85 2.04 -8.82 -13.79
N LEU A 86 2.02 -9.63 -12.72
CA LEU A 86 1.57 -11.02 -12.81
C LEU A 86 0.08 -11.11 -13.17
N GLY A 87 -0.76 -10.24 -12.61
CA GLY A 87 -2.17 -10.14 -13.01
C GLY A 87 -2.35 -9.68 -14.46
N LEU A 88 -1.54 -8.71 -14.93
CA LEU A 88 -1.54 -8.32 -16.35
C LEU A 88 -1.10 -9.47 -17.27
N GLU A 89 -0.07 -10.25 -16.87
CA GLU A 89 0.34 -11.47 -17.61
C GLU A 89 -0.79 -12.49 -17.71
N TYR A 90 -1.55 -12.65 -16.61
CA TYR A 90 -2.73 -13.51 -16.62
C TYR A 90 -3.79 -13.00 -17.60
N ILE A 91 -4.15 -11.72 -17.54
CA ILE A 91 -5.13 -11.10 -18.44
C ILE A 91 -4.67 -11.22 -19.90
N ALA A 92 -3.41 -10.89 -20.19
CA ALA A 92 -2.86 -10.91 -21.54
C ALA A 92 -2.91 -12.32 -22.20
N ASN A 93 -2.93 -13.39 -21.40
CA ASN A 93 -2.92 -14.76 -21.89
C ASN A 93 -4.29 -15.48 -21.82
N ASN A 94 -5.22 -15.00 -20.99
CA ASN A 94 -6.47 -15.70 -20.71
C ASN A 94 -7.73 -14.91 -21.08
N GLU A 95 -7.65 -13.56 -21.15
CA GLU A 95 -8.81 -12.76 -21.54
C GLU A 95 -8.96 -12.76 -23.07
N THR A 96 -10.20 -12.91 -23.52
CA THR A 96 -10.58 -12.90 -24.93
C THR A 96 -11.46 -11.71 -25.31
N ASP A 97 -11.94 -10.97 -24.33
CA ASP A 97 -12.69 -9.74 -24.52
C ASP A 97 -11.71 -8.58 -24.77
N GLU A 98 -11.58 -8.22 -26.05
CA GLU A 98 -10.66 -7.19 -26.52
C GLU A 98 -10.96 -5.82 -25.90
N GLU A 99 -12.24 -5.50 -25.67
CA GLU A 99 -12.63 -4.21 -25.08
C GLU A 99 -12.11 -4.06 -23.65
N ILE A 100 -12.26 -5.09 -22.83
CA ILE A 100 -11.73 -5.12 -21.46
C ILE A 100 -10.20 -4.96 -21.46
N VAL A 101 -9.49 -5.69 -22.34
CA VAL A 101 -8.03 -5.58 -22.41
C VAL A 101 -7.60 -4.18 -22.87
N CYS A 102 -8.32 -3.57 -23.80
CA CYS A 102 -8.06 -2.20 -24.23
C CYS A 102 -8.24 -1.20 -23.08
N GLN A 103 -9.26 -1.35 -22.24
CA GLN A 103 -9.45 -0.54 -21.03
C GLN A 103 -8.28 -0.72 -20.06
N VAL A 104 -7.88 -1.96 -19.77
CA VAL A 104 -6.73 -2.26 -18.92
C VAL A 104 -5.44 -1.61 -19.44
N ILE A 105 -5.17 -1.72 -20.76
CA ILE A 105 -4.00 -1.09 -21.39
C ILE A 105 -4.05 0.43 -21.24
N GLN A 106 -5.23 1.05 -21.42
CA GLN A 106 -5.40 2.49 -21.32
C GLN A 106 -5.15 3.00 -19.89
N TRP A 107 -5.70 2.32 -18.87
CA TRP A 107 -5.60 2.77 -17.47
C TRP A 107 -4.27 2.40 -16.79
N THR A 108 -3.55 1.40 -17.28
CA THR A 108 -2.27 0.97 -16.70
C THR A 108 -1.26 2.12 -16.49
N PRO A 109 -0.99 3.01 -17.45
CA PRO A 109 -0.06 4.13 -17.25
C PRO A 109 -0.58 5.20 -16.31
N GLU A 110 -1.89 5.40 -16.23
CA GLU A 110 -2.53 6.40 -15.37
C GLU A 110 -2.43 6.01 -13.90
N LEU A 111 -2.63 4.73 -13.59
CA LEU A 111 -2.54 4.18 -12.24
C LEU A 111 -1.11 3.84 -11.83
N GLY A 112 -0.24 3.61 -12.79
CA GLY A 112 1.11 3.12 -12.57
C GLY A 112 2.18 3.77 -13.43
N ARG A 113 2.79 2.95 -14.31
CA ARG A 113 3.92 3.38 -15.13
C ARG A 113 3.80 2.82 -16.55
N TRP A 114 4.26 3.59 -17.53
CA TRP A 114 4.26 3.19 -18.94
C TRP A 114 5.05 1.91 -19.23
N ASP A 115 6.07 1.58 -18.44
CA ASP A 115 6.82 0.33 -18.60
C ASP A 115 6.09 -0.91 -18.05
N ASP A 116 4.97 -0.75 -17.34
CA ASP A 116 4.10 -1.85 -16.97
C ASP A 116 3.40 -2.45 -18.21
N LEU A 117 3.15 -1.64 -19.25
CA LEU A 117 2.60 -2.09 -20.53
C LEU A 117 3.50 -3.09 -21.29
N MET A 118 4.79 -3.17 -20.95
CA MET A 118 5.70 -4.12 -21.63
C MET A 118 5.35 -5.60 -21.40
N VAL A 119 4.44 -5.86 -20.49
CA VAL A 119 3.85 -7.20 -20.28
C VAL A 119 3.08 -7.69 -21.51
N PHE A 120 2.48 -6.78 -22.27
CA PHE A 120 1.70 -7.12 -23.47
C PHE A 120 2.56 -7.39 -24.73
N LEU A 121 3.90 -7.28 -24.66
CA LEU A 121 4.78 -7.70 -25.75
C LEU A 121 4.70 -9.22 -25.94
N ASP A 122 4.71 -9.65 -27.21
CA ASP A 122 4.58 -11.07 -27.62
C ASP A 122 3.22 -11.70 -27.25
N THR A 123 2.18 -10.90 -27.00
CA THR A 123 0.80 -11.34 -26.77
C THR A 123 -0.12 -10.90 -27.91
N PRO A 124 -1.35 -11.43 -28.03
CA PRO A 124 -2.30 -10.96 -29.04
C PRO A 124 -2.60 -9.46 -28.99
N TYR A 125 -2.34 -8.80 -27.85
CA TYR A 125 -2.66 -7.40 -27.57
C TYR A 125 -1.49 -6.43 -27.77
N GLU A 126 -0.34 -6.88 -28.27
CA GLU A 126 0.83 -6.01 -28.49
C GLU A 126 0.57 -4.85 -29.46
N ILE A 127 -0.34 -5.01 -30.40
CA ILE A 127 -0.73 -3.94 -31.34
C ILE A 127 -1.51 -2.85 -30.60
N HIS A 128 -2.46 -3.18 -29.75
CA HIS A 128 -3.23 -2.22 -28.94
C HIS A 128 -2.33 -1.44 -27.97
N MET A 129 -1.44 -2.14 -27.30
CA MET A 129 -0.43 -1.54 -26.44
C MET A 129 0.47 -0.55 -27.22
N SER A 130 0.99 -0.97 -28.38
CA SER A 130 1.87 -0.13 -29.18
C SER A 130 1.14 1.09 -29.77
N ALA A 131 -0.13 0.94 -30.16
CA ALA A 131 -0.98 2.05 -30.63
C ALA A 131 -1.23 3.09 -29.52
N THR A 132 -1.48 2.64 -28.28
CA THR A 132 -1.63 3.51 -27.12
C THR A 132 -0.34 4.30 -26.84
N ILE A 133 0.81 3.65 -26.88
CA ILE A 133 2.11 4.31 -26.74
C ILE A 133 2.38 5.30 -27.90
N ALA A 134 2.08 4.91 -29.14
CA ALA A 134 2.27 5.77 -30.30
C ALA A 134 1.46 7.06 -30.21
N ARG A 135 0.16 6.94 -29.82
CA ARG A 135 -0.73 8.07 -29.61
C ARG A 135 -0.21 9.01 -28.52
N GLN A 136 0.25 8.45 -27.38
CA GLN A 136 0.80 9.27 -26.31
C GLN A 136 2.08 9.99 -26.70
N LEU A 137 3.00 9.31 -27.38
CA LEU A 137 4.23 9.95 -27.88
C LEU A 137 3.94 11.08 -28.88
N ALA A 138 2.93 10.92 -29.75
CA ALA A 138 2.50 11.97 -30.68
C ALA A 138 1.93 13.18 -29.91
N ASN A 139 1.10 12.97 -28.92
CA ASN A 139 0.56 14.02 -28.06
C ASN A 139 1.68 14.75 -27.29
N ASP A 140 2.62 14.00 -26.72
CA ASP A 140 3.74 14.56 -25.93
C ASP A 140 4.68 15.44 -26.81
N LEU A 141 4.86 15.09 -28.08
CA LEU A 141 5.71 15.88 -29.01
C LEU A 141 5.19 17.30 -29.25
N ILE A 142 3.86 17.46 -29.26
CA ILE A 142 3.20 18.78 -29.48
C ILE A 142 2.85 19.48 -28.16
N SER A 143 2.95 18.80 -27.03
CA SER A 143 2.62 19.34 -25.70
C SER A 143 3.79 20.15 -25.12
N ASP A 144 3.46 21.25 -24.45
CA ASP A 144 4.42 21.98 -23.61
C ASP A 144 4.71 21.26 -22.29
N ASN A 145 3.76 20.43 -21.82
CA ASN A 145 3.86 19.62 -20.61
C ASN A 145 3.70 18.14 -20.97
N PRO A 146 4.72 17.48 -21.52
CA PRO A 146 4.64 16.09 -21.92
C PRO A 146 4.49 15.16 -20.72
N SER A 147 3.81 14.03 -20.93
CA SER A 147 3.66 12.98 -19.94
C SER A 147 5.00 12.29 -19.58
N LEU A 148 4.97 11.41 -18.58
CA LEU A 148 6.15 10.60 -18.23
C LEU A 148 6.36 9.39 -19.17
N CYS A 149 5.62 9.27 -20.27
CA CYS A 149 5.73 8.16 -21.22
C CYS A 149 7.18 7.94 -21.66
N ALA A 150 7.82 8.94 -22.23
CA ALA A 150 9.20 8.82 -22.69
C ALA A 150 10.22 8.51 -21.58
N LYS A 151 9.94 8.90 -20.32
CA LYS A 151 10.78 8.55 -19.16
C LYS A 151 10.84 7.04 -18.95
N TRP A 152 9.69 6.38 -19.02
CA TRP A 152 9.54 4.98 -18.65
C TRP A 152 9.68 3.99 -19.81
N LEU A 153 9.60 4.44 -21.06
CA LEU A 153 9.80 3.56 -22.20
C LEU A 153 11.23 2.99 -22.26
N PRO A 154 11.37 1.70 -22.67
CA PRO A 154 12.65 1.03 -22.70
C PRO A 154 13.62 1.67 -23.71
N SER A 155 14.91 1.72 -23.34
CA SER A 155 15.97 2.27 -24.20
C SER A 155 16.85 1.17 -24.76
N GLU A 156 17.26 1.28 -26.04
CA GLU A 156 18.20 0.33 -26.67
C GLU A 156 19.61 0.35 -26.05
N ASN A 157 19.98 1.44 -25.36
CA ASN A 157 21.26 1.61 -24.71
C ASN A 157 21.23 1.28 -23.21
N ALA A 158 20.18 0.57 -22.75
CA ALA A 158 20.09 0.14 -21.36
C ALA A 158 21.07 -1.00 -21.05
N THR A 159 21.50 -1.09 -19.78
CA THR A 159 22.38 -2.17 -19.31
C THR A 159 21.66 -3.51 -19.28
N SER A 160 20.35 -3.50 -18.98
CA SER A 160 19.53 -4.72 -18.91
C SER A 160 19.23 -5.27 -20.30
N LYS A 161 19.62 -6.52 -20.53
CA LYS A 161 19.33 -7.26 -21.79
C LYS A 161 17.84 -7.30 -22.10
N LYS A 162 16.99 -7.55 -21.08
CA LYS A 162 15.52 -7.58 -21.24
C LYS A 162 14.98 -6.20 -21.66
N THR A 163 15.50 -5.12 -21.10
CA THR A 163 15.10 -3.77 -21.47
C THR A 163 15.45 -3.45 -22.93
N VAL A 164 16.64 -3.86 -23.38
CA VAL A 164 17.08 -3.69 -24.79
C VAL A 164 16.21 -4.52 -25.74
N GLU A 165 15.88 -5.76 -25.39
CA GLU A 165 14.96 -6.63 -26.13
C GLU A 165 13.59 -5.99 -26.28
N ASN A 166 12.99 -5.54 -25.19
CA ASN A 166 11.69 -4.86 -25.17
C ASN A 166 11.73 -3.59 -26.04
N ALA A 167 12.82 -2.80 -25.98
CA ALA A 167 12.98 -1.63 -26.84
C ALA A 167 12.95 -1.99 -28.34
N ARG A 168 13.67 -3.05 -28.74
CA ARG A 168 13.72 -3.50 -30.13
C ARG A 168 12.35 -3.99 -30.62
N LYS A 169 11.62 -4.74 -29.80
CA LYS A 169 10.25 -5.20 -30.12
C LYS A 169 9.30 -4.00 -30.28
N LEU A 170 9.31 -3.09 -29.31
CA LEU A 170 8.48 -1.88 -29.37
C LEU A 170 8.80 -1.01 -30.58
N ILE A 171 10.07 -0.80 -30.93
CA ILE A 171 10.50 -0.04 -32.12
C ILE A 171 9.93 -0.66 -33.39
N LYS A 172 9.96 -2.00 -33.49
CA LYS A 172 9.39 -2.74 -34.63
C LYS A 172 7.87 -2.53 -34.73
N LEU A 173 7.15 -2.64 -33.60
CA LEU A 173 5.71 -2.43 -33.54
C LEU A 173 5.31 -0.99 -33.88
N LEU A 174 6.08 0.01 -33.45
CA LEU A 174 5.87 1.42 -33.77
C LEU A 174 6.17 1.76 -35.26
N GLY A 175 6.76 0.84 -36.01
CA GLY A 175 7.08 1.07 -37.44
C GLY A 175 8.08 2.21 -37.70
N ILE A 176 8.96 2.51 -36.74
CA ILE A 176 9.94 3.60 -36.86
C ILE A 176 11.37 3.09 -36.80
N SER A 177 12.32 3.88 -37.33
CA SER A 177 13.74 3.51 -37.22
C SER A 177 14.26 3.67 -35.79
N PRO A 178 15.24 2.85 -35.35
CA PRO A 178 15.90 3.02 -34.06
C PRO A 178 16.44 4.43 -33.81
N LYS A 179 16.98 5.05 -34.85
CA LYS A 179 17.47 6.46 -34.81
C LYS A 179 16.32 7.41 -34.46
N LYS A 180 15.16 7.27 -35.13
CA LYS A 180 13.97 8.10 -34.86
C LYS A 180 13.45 7.91 -33.45
N TYR A 181 13.37 6.67 -32.98
CA TYR A 181 12.94 6.34 -31.60
C TYR A 181 13.83 7.03 -30.56
N ARG A 182 15.17 6.87 -30.68
CA ARG A 182 16.11 7.52 -29.75
C ARG A 182 15.98 9.05 -29.76
N LYS A 183 15.77 9.66 -30.94
CA LYS A 183 15.58 11.12 -31.09
C LYS A 183 14.32 11.57 -30.34
N ILE A 184 13.19 10.88 -30.52
CA ILE A 184 11.91 11.16 -29.82
C ILE A 184 12.12 11.09 -28.33
N LEU A 185 12.65 9.96 -27.80
CA LEU A 185 12.85 9.82 -26.36
C LEU A 185 13.81 10.88 -25.79
N SER A 186 14.88 11.22 -26.49
CA SER A 186 15.85 12.24 -26.06
C SER A 186 15.22 13.62 -25.98
N GLU A 187 14.43 14.00 -27.00
CA GLU A 187 13.71 15.26 -27.04
C GLU A 187 12.69 15.40 -25.90
N LEU A 188 11.84 14.39 -25.74
CA LEU A 188 10.81 14.38 -24.69
C LEU A 188 11.42 14.34 -23.28
N ARG A 189 12.45 13.52 -23.06
CA ARG A 189 13.17 13.48 -21.77
C ARG A 189 13.81 14.82 -21.40
N LYS A 190 14.25 15.60 -22.40
CA LYS A 190 14.74 16.96 -22.18
C LYS A 190 13.60 17.91 -21.79
N LYS A 191 12.44 17.83 -22.46
CA LYS A 191 11.25 18.64 -22.13
C LYS A 191 10.72 18.33 -20.71
N ILE A 192 10.69 17.05 -20.31
CA ILE A 192 10.25 16.61 -18.98
C ILE A 192 11.20 17.10 -17.87
N ASN A 193 12.43 17.50 -18.20
CA ASN A 193 13.47 17.92 -17.26
C ASN A 193 13.75 16.88 -16.15
N ILE A 194 14.05 15.63 -16.57
CA ILE A 194 14.28 14.51 -15.67
C ILE A 194 15.51 14.77 -14.79
N VAL A 195 15.37 14.62 -13.47
CA VAL A 195 16.45 14.82 -12.48
C VAL A 195 17.68 14.00 -12.83
N GLU A 196 17.53 12.75 -13.23
CA GLU A 196 18.61 11.84 -13.63
C GLU A 196 19.41 12.38 -14.83
N THR A 197 18.76 13.08 -15.74
CA THR A 197 19.45 13.69 -16.91
C THR A 197 20.36 14.83 -16.45
N ASN A 198 19.88 15.68 -15.55
CA ASN A 198 20.65 16.78 -14.99
C ASN A 198 21.85 16.29 -14.15
N LEU A 199 21.65 15.21 -13.36
CA LEU A 199 22.71 14.59 -12.60
C LEU A 199 23.84 14.05 -13.49
N VAL A 200 23.48 13.30 -14.55
CA VAL A 200 24.47 12.74 -15.50
C VAL A 200 25.27 13.85 -16.20
N LYS A 201 24.62 14.95 -16.55
CA LYS A 201 25.25 16.11 -17.20
C LYS A 201 25.96 17.04 -16.21
N LYS A 202 25.82 16.81 -14.90
CA LYS A 202 26.27 17.72 -13.81
C LYS A 202 25.65 19.13 -13.90
N GLU A 203 24.45 19.22 -14.44
CA GLU A 203 23.69 20.47 -14.60
C GLU A 203 22.78 20.71 -13.39
N TYR A 204 23.33 20.74 -12.18
CA TYR A 204 22.58 20.88 -10.93
C TYR A 204 21.72 22.14 -10.87
N ASN A 205 22.17 23.25 -11.49
CA ASN A 205 21.44 24.51 -11.55
C ASN A 205 20.06 24.40 -12.22
N ASN A 206 19.83 23.37 -13.03
CA ASN A 206 18.56 23.11 -13.70
C ASN A 206 17.57 22.30 -12.83
N ILE A 207 18.00 21.84 -11.65
CA ILE A 207 17.18 21.08 -10.74
C ILE A 207 16.36 22.03 -9.86
N ASP A 208 15.04 21.92 -9.92
CA ASP A 208 14.10 22.54 -8.99
C ASP A 208 13.80 21.54 -7.85
N TYR A 209 14.41 21.74 -6.68
CA TYR A 209 14.27 20.83 -5.55
C TYR A 209 12.83 20.68 -5.06
N ASN A 210 11.98 21.72 -5.22
CA ASN A 210 10.57 21.64 -4.84
C ASN A 210 9.76 20.65 -5.71
N LYS A 211 10.28 20.28 -6.89
CA LYS A 211 9.64 19.34 -7.83
C LYS A 211 10.26 17.94 -7.78
N VAL A 212 11.38 17.76 -7.09
CA VAL A 212 12.04 16.46 -7.01
C VAL A 212 11.14 15.49 -6.22
N PRO A 213 10.72 14.35 -6.82
CA PRO A 213 9.91 13.36 -6.11
C PRO A 213 10.62 12.83 -4.87
N GLY A 214 9.88 12.53 -3.79
CA GLY A 214 10.42 12.10 -2.50
C GLY A 214 11.40 10.93 -2.59
N HIS A 215 11.08 9.89 -3.38
CA HIS A 215 12.01 8.79 -3.64
C HIS A 215 13.31 9.20 -4.35
N ALA A 216 13.24 10.15 -5.29
CA ALA A 216 14.42 10.67 -5.95
C ALA A 216 15.23 11.56 -4.99
N MET A 217 14.56 12.31 -4.12
CA MET A 217 15.19 13.12 -3.08
C MET A 217 16.01 12.22 -2.13
N LYS A 218 15.40 11.13 -1.59
CA LYS A 218 16.09 10.13 -0.79
C LYS A 218 17.31 9.56 -1.53
N LYS A 219 17.09 9.08 -2.76
CA LYS A 219 18.12 8.39 -3.55
C LYS A 219 19.32 9.26 -3.90
N TYR A 220 19.09 10.54 -4.17
CA TYR A 220 20.13 11.45 -4.66
C TYR A 220 20.58 12.49 -3.62
N TYR A 221 20.13 12.37 -2.37
CA TYR A 221 20.45 13.26 -1.27
C TYR A 221 21.95 13.59 -1.20
N ASN A 222 22.78 12.56 -1.06
CA ASN A 222 24.25 12.71 -0.98
C ASN A 222 24.87 13.30 -2.25
N ALA A 223 24.24 13.13 -3.42
CA ALA A 223 24.72 13.75 -4.66
C ALA A 223 24.39 15.24 -4.68
N PHE A 224 23.24 15.65 -4.19
CA PHE A 224 22.86 17.06 -4.06
C PHE A 224 23.72 17.78 -3.05
N ASP A 225 23.88 17.22 -1.85
CA ASP A 225 24.71 17.81 -0.79
C ASP A 225 26.17 17.99 -1.23
N ARG A 226 26.73 17.00 -1.90
CA ARG A 226 28.14 17.04 -2.33
C ARG A 226 28.39 17.98 -3.52
N ASN A 227 27.46 18.08 -4.49
CA ASN A 227 27.71 18.76 -5.75
C ASN A 227 26.97 20.09 -5.92
N ASP A 228 25.98 20.40 -5.07
CA ASP A 228 25.17 21.64 -5.13
C ASP A 228 24.84 22.13 -3.71
N LYS A 229 25.83 22.05 -2.82
CA LYS A 229 25.67 22.20 -1.38
C LYS A 229 24.93 23.49 -1.00
N ASP A 230 25.32 24.63 -1.54
CA ASP A 230 24.76 25.94 -1.14
C ASP A 230 23.26 26.04 -1.48
N ARG A 231 22.87 25.65 -2.69
CA ARG A 231 21.45 25.65 -3.12
C ARG A 231 20.65 24.59 -2.38
N PHE A 232 21.24 23.41 -2.16
CA PHE A 232 20.57 22.34 -1.45
C PHE A 232 20.38 22.69 0.03
N THR A 233 21.37 23.26 0.69
CA THR A 233 21.27 23.78 2.07
C THR A 233 20.22 24.89 2.17
N ALA A 234 20.19 25.83 1.21
CA ALA A 234 19.15 26.86 1.15
C ALA A 234 17.74 26.26 0.98
N TYR A 235 17.60 25.20 0.16
CA TYR A 235 16.34 24.46 0.03
C TYR A 235 15.91 23.82 1.36
N LEU A 236 16.82 23.11 2.05
CA LEU A 236 16.54 22.48 3.35
C LEU A 236 16.17 23.52 4.41
N GLY A 237 16.89 24.64 4.47
CA GLY A 237 16.53 25.77 5.36
C GLY A 237 15.17 26.37 5.03
N GLY A 238 14.84 26.45 3.75
CA GLY A 238 13.53 26.92 3.30
C GLY A 238 12.35 26.00 3.67
N LEU A 239 12.59 24.72 3.96
CA LEU A 239 11.56 23.81 4.48
C LEU A 239 11.12 24.25 5.89
N ILE A 240 12.06 24.69 6.74
CA ILE A 240 11.77 25.20 8.09
C ILE A 240 10.89 26.45 8.03
N ASP A 241 11.24 27.36 7.11
CA ASP A 241 10.56 28.66 6.96
C ASP A 241 9.27 28.58 6.13
N GLY A 242 8.87 27.39 5.62
CA GLY A 242 7.74 27.23 4.71
C GLY A 242 7.92 27.83 3.31
N LYS A 243 9.15 28.24 2.96
CA LYS A 243 9.48 28.81 1.63
C LYS A 243 9.76 27.74 0.57
N SER A 244 10.17 26.56 0.99
CA SER A 244 10.39 25.38 0.16
C SER A 244 9.31 24.33 0.41
N LYS A 245 9.10 23.41 -0.57
CA LYS A 245 8.09 22.34 -0.49
C LYS A 245 8.74 20.99 -0.81
N VAL A 246 8.20 19.93 -0.21
CA VAL A 246 8.52 18.56 -0.56
C VAL A 246 7.44 17.97 -1.47
N ASN A 247 7.86 17.09 -2.38
CA ASN A 247 6.91 16.35 -3.24
C ASN A 247 6.74 14.93 -2.71
N THR A 248 5.63 14.69 -2.00
CA THR A 248 5.29 13.41 -1.37
C THR A 248 4.28 12.58 -2.17
N SER A 249 3.88 13.01 -3.36
CA SER A 249 2.75 12.42 -4.14
C SER A 249 2.84 10.91 -4.45
N ALA A 250 4.01 10.31 -4.31
CA ALA A 250 4.22 8.87 -4.50
C ALA A 250 5.11 8.28 -3.40
N LEU A 251 5.14 8.93 -2.23
CA LEU A 251 5.90 8.51 -1.06
C LEU A 251 4.94 7.86 -0.07
N TYR A 252 5.28 6.67 0.38
CA TYR A 252 4.51 6.00 1.43
C TYR A 252 5.06 6.32 2.81
N PRO A 253 4.24 6.27 3.87
CA PRO A 253 4.69 6.55 5.23
C PRO A 253 5.90 5.70 5.64
N TYR A 254 5.94 4.42 5.30
CA TYR A 254 7.07 3.54 5.63
C TYR A 254 8.40 3.94 4.94
N ASP A 255 8.36 4.62 3.79
CA ASP A 255 9.58 5.13 3.14
C ASP A 255 10.24 6.22 3.99
N ILE A 256 9.43 6.98 4.73
CA ILE A 256 9.90 8.01 5.66
C ILE A 256 10.46 7.35 6.92
N ILE A 257 9.82 6.28 7.42
CA ILE A 257 10.37 5.48 8.54
C ILE A 257 11.71 4.85 8.16
N ASP A 258 11.86 4.36 6.93
CA ASP A 258 13.16 3.87 6.43
C ASP A 258 14.25 4.96 6.50
N MET A 259 13.91 6.23 6.21
CA MET A 259 14.84 7.36 6.34
C MET A 259 15.12 7.70 7.80
N ALA A 260 14.09 7.67 8.66
CA ALA A 260 14.25 7.88 10.10
C ALA A 260 15.16 6.82 10.72
N ASN A 261 15.02 5.55 10.32
CA ASN A 261 15.91 4.48 10.77
C ASN A 261 17.37 4.69 10.35
N VAL A 262 17.60 5.16 9.12
CA VAL A 262 18.96 5.50 8.66
C VAL A 262 19.56 6.61 9.52
N ALA A 263 18.79 7.63 9.88
CA ALA A 263 19.22 8.71 10.77
C ALA A 263 19.49 8.21 12.20
N LEU A 264 18.60 7.39 12.77
CA LEU A 264 18.71 6.84 14.12
C LEU A 264 19.93 5.93 14.31
N TYR A 265 20.25 5.10 13.32
CA TYR A 265 21.36 4.17 13.38
C TYR A 265 22.69 4.73 12.85
N GLY A 266 22.68 5.99 12.40
CA GLY A 266 23.90 6.72 11.98
C GLY A 266 24.57 6.16 10.72
N TYR A 267 23.81 5.48 9.85
CA TYR A 267 24.36 4.91 8.61
C TYR A 267 24.67 5.95 7.53
N GLU A 268 23.96 7.09 7.56
CA GLU A 268 24.16 8.23 6.64
C GLU A 268 23.70 9.53 7.32
N ASP A 269 24.31 10.65 6.95
CA ASP A 269 23.86 12.00 7.37
C ASP A 269 22.57 12.36 6.62
N VAL A 270 21.43 11.96 7.15
CA VAL A 270 20.12 12.36 6.63
C VAL A 270 19.60 13.54 7.45
N ASN A 271 19.14 14.58 6.77
CA ASN A 271 18.61 15.76 7.43
C ASN A 271 17.23 15.48 8.04
N GLU A 272 17.12 15.49 9.37
CA GLU A 272 15.87 15.23 10.10
C GLU A 272 14.76 16.21 9.72
N GLN A 273 15.09 17.46 9.35
CA GLN A 273 14.14 18.43 8.87
C GLN A 273 13.46 18.00 7.56
N LEU A 274 14.22 17.38 6.66
CA LEU A 274 13.65 16.81 5.43
C LEU A 274 12.68 15.66 5.75
N ILE A 275 13.08 14.78 6.69
CA ILE A 275 12.24 13.65 7.13
C ILE A 275 10.94 14.19 7.74
N GLN A 276 11.01 15.16 8.65
CA GLN A 276 9.85 15.79 9.28
C GLN A 276 8.96 16.47 8.22
N SER A 277 9.55 17.26 7.32
CA SER A 277 8.79 17.94 6.27
C SER A 277 8.08 16.97 5.32
N GLN A 278 8.68 15.81 5.02
CA GLN A 278 8.01 14.79 4.22
C GLN A 278 6.86 14.14 4.99
N TRP A 279 7.01 13.90 6.30
CA TRP A 279 5.96 13.37 7.16
C TRP A 279 4.77 14.32 7.28
N ASP A 280 5.04 15.59 7.51
CA ASP A 280 4.00 16.62 7.69
C ASP A 280 3.18 16.88 6.42
N ASN A 281 3.76 16.58 5.24
CA ASN A 281 3.10 16.71 3.95
C ASN A 281 2.39 15.43 3.46
N LEU A 282 2.33 14.36 4.25
CA LEU A 282 1.47 13.22 3.94
C LEU A 282 -0.01 13.61 4.04
N GLU A 283 -0.85 12.99 3.22
CA GLU A 283 -2.31 13.18 3.29
C GLU A 283 -2.83 12.69 4.64
N ARG A 284 -3.69 13.49 5.28
CA ARG A 284 -4.32 13.19 6.56
C ARG A 284 -5.84 13.29 6.46
N VAL A 285 -6.53 12.45 7.24
CA VAL A 285 -7.99 12.36 7.30
C VAL A 285 -8.39 12.28 8.77
N SER A 286 -9.44 12.96 9.22
CA SER A 286 -9.93 12.82 10.60
C SER A 286 -10.35 11.38 10.89
N GLY A 287 -9.79 10.79 11.94
CA GLY A 287 -9.89 9.36 12.27
C GLY A 287 -10.97 8.99 13.29
N GLY A 288 -11.69 9.97 13.82
CA GLY A 288 -12.78 9.71 14.77
C GLY A 288 -12.35 8.94 16.03
N LYS A 289 -13.29 8.23 16.63
CA LYS A 289 -13.12 7.44 17.87
C LYS A 289 -12.54 6.07 17.55
N THR A 290 -11.28 6.01 17.21
CA THR A 290 -10.58 4.79 16.77
C THR A 290 -9.39 4.51 17.67
N ILE A 291 -9.00 3.25 17.79
CA ILE A 291 -7.73 2.83 18.40
C ILE A 291 -6.94 1.98 17.39
N VAL A 292 -5.63 2.18 17.35
CA VAL A 292 -4.71 1.40 16.52
C VAL A 292 -3.96 0.40 17.39
N VAL A 293 -3.91 -0.83 16.93
CA VAL A 293 -3.09 -1.90 17.50
C VAL A 293 -1.94 -2.18 16.54
N ARG A 294 -0.72 -2.05 17.02
CA ARG A 294 0.48 -2.23 16.22
C ARG A 294 1.22 -3.49 16.63
N ASP A 295 1.41 -4.37 15.67
CA ASP A 295 2.20 -5.57 15.83
C ASP A 295 3.70 -5.25 15.80
N GLY A 296 4.42 -5.65 16.84
CA GLY A 296 5.87 -5.55 16.99
C GLY A 296 6.54 -6.90 17.17
N SER A 297 5.88 -8.00 16.77
CA SER A 297 6.38 -9.38 16.89
C SER A 297 7.59 -9.65 16.00
N GLY A 298 8.29 -10.74 16.25
CA GLY A 298 9.49 -11.13 15.52
C GLY A 298 9.25 -11.41 14.03
N SER A 299 8.06 -11.89 13.67
CA SER A 299 7.65 -12.13 12.28
C SER A 299 7.56 -10.86 11.45
N MET A 300 7.33 -9.71 12.10
CA MET A 300 7.23 -8.39 11.48
C MET A 300 8.59 -7.76 11.15
N ILE A 301 9.71 -8.32 11.59
CA ILE A 301 11.05 -7.72 11.42
C ILE A 301 11.33 -7.32 9.96
N GLY A 302 11.78 -6.09 9.77
CA GLY A 302 12.08 -5.51 8.48
C GLY A 302 10.98 -4.63 7.93
N LYS A 303 10.62 -4.83 6.67
CA LYS A 303 9.63 -3.98 6.00
C LYS A 303 8.23 -4.01 6.62
N PRO A 304 7.66 -5.16 7.04
CA PRO A 304 6.36 -5.20 7.70
C PRO A 304 6.31 -4.34 8.97
N LEU A 305 7.36 -4.39 9.79
CA LEU A 305 7.49 -3.57 11.00
C LEU A 305 7.50 -2.08 10.68
N ASN A 306 8.25 -1.66 9.65
CA ASN A 306 8.29 -0.26 9.21
C ASN A 306 6.92 0.20 8.70
N ILE A 307 6.18 -0.67 7.98
CA ILE A 307 4.82 -0.38 7.53
C ILE A 307 3.90 -0.22 8.74
N ALA A 308 3.87 -1.19 9.66
CA ALA A 308 3.02 -1.14 10.85
C ALA A 308 3.32 0.08 11.73
N THR A 309 4.61 0.38 11.96
CA THR A 309 5.05 1.56 12.71
C THR A 309 4.58 2.85 12.04
N SER A 310 4.78 2.99 10.73
CA SER A 310 4.39 4.18 10.00
C SER A 310 2.89 4.43 10.02
N LEU A 311 2.11 3.38 9.81
CA LEU A 311 0.65 3.47 9.82
C LEU A 311 0.12 3.74 11.23
N ALA A 312 0.67 3.09 12.25
CA ALA A 312 0.27 3.33 13.64
C ALA A 312 0.50 4.79 14.05
N ILE A 313 1.68 5.36 13.77
CA ILE A 313 1.97 6.77 14.06
C ILE A 313 1.05 7.68 13.23
N LEU A 314 0.98 7.48 11.90
CA LEU A 314 0.20 8.34 11.02
C LEU A 314 -1.29 8.35 11.39
N ILE A 315 -1.86 7.19 11.70
CA ILE A 315 -3.27 7.07 12.08
C ILE A 315 -3.50 7.68 13.47
N SER A 316 -2.64 7.38 14.46
CA SER A 316 -2.80 7.92 15.82
C SER A 316 -2.83 9.44 15.86
N GLU A 317 -2.03 10.12 15.03
CA GLU A 317 -2.02 11.58 14.90
C GLU A 317 -3.34 12.16 14.35
N GLN A 318 -4.18 11.33 13.73
CA GLN A 318 -5.44 11.72 13.09
C GLN A 318 -6.67 11.37 13.95
N LEU A 319 -6.48 10.69 15.08
CA LEU A 319 -7.56 10.27 15.95
C LEU A 319 -8.10 11.42 16.79
N ASP A 320 -9.35 11.26 17.24
CA ASP A 320 -10.01 12.15 18.18
C ASP A 320 -10.25 11.45 19.53
N GLY A 321 -10.49 12.25 20.58
CA GLY A 321 -10.91 11.75 21.88
C GLY A 321 -9.80 11.08 22.70
N ALA A 322 -10.16 10.01 23.43
CA ALA A 322 -9.31 9.41 24.46
C ALA A 322 -8.06 8.69 23.94
N PHE A 323 -8.04 8.33 22.66
CA PHE A 323 -6.95 7.58 22.04
C PHE A 323 -6.13 8.42 21.04
N LYS A 324 -6.35 9.74 21.02
CA LYS A 324 -5.54 10.65 20.20
C LYS A 324 -4.07 10.49 20.53
N ASP A 325 -3.22 10.53 19.49
CA ASP A 325 -1.78 10.38 19.58
C ASP A 325 -1.32 9.09 20.30
N SER A 326 -2.17 8.03 20.27
CA SER A 326 -1.89 6.79 20.98
C SER A 326 -2.08 5.56 20.09
N PHE A 327 -1.32 4.51 20.41
CA PHE A 327 -1.53 3.17 19.86
C PHE A 327 -1.40 2.12 20.97
N ILE A 328 -1.91 0.90 20.72
CA ILE A 328 -1.72 -0.25 21.60
C ILE A 328 -0.61 -1.13 21.02
N THR A 329 0.30 -1.58 21.89
CA THR A 329 1.31 -2.58 21.54
C THR A 329 0.66 -3.96 21.44
N PHE A 330 1.13 -4.77 20.49
CA PHE A 330 0.69 -6.14 20.35
C PHE A 330 1.74 -7.05 21.00
N SER A 331 1.48 -7.46 22.23
CA SER A 331 2.43 -8.21 23.06
C SER A 331 1.73 -9.06 24.12
N ALA A 332 2.49 -9.87 24.85
CA ALA A 332 2.00 -10.62 26.01
C ALA A 332 1.45 -9.72 27.13
N ASN A 333 1.93 -8.47 27.22
CA ASN A 333 1.46 -7.44 28.14
C ASN A 333 1.23 -6.15 27.37
N PRO A 334 0.09 -6.02 26.67
CA PRO A 334 -0.17 -4.86 25.82
C PRO A 334 -0.28 -3.58 26.66
N GLU A 335 0.28 -2.49 26.13
CA GLU A 335 0.27 -1.18 26.75
C GLU A 335 -0.28 -0.13 25.78
N ILE A 336 -0.90 0.93 26.32
CA ILE A 336 -1.26 2.12 25.55
C ILE A 336 -0.05 3.04 25.57
N VAL A 337 0.54 3.26 24.41
CA VAL A 337 1.66 4.18 24.22
C VAL A 337 1.14 5.48 23.63
N THR A 338 1.43 6.60 24.29
CA THR A 338 1.00 7.93 23.86
C THR A 338 2.22 8.76 23.44
N PHE A 339 2.13 9.43 22.32
CA PHE A 339 3.12 10.36 21.82
C PHE A 339 2.88 11.76 22.39
N ASP A 340 3.93 12.45 22.80
CA ASP A 340 3.83 13.87 23.09
C ASP A 340 3.68 14.67 21.79
N SER A 341 2.90 15.74 21.83
CA SER A 341 2.51 16.52 20.64
C SER A 341 3.68 17.23 19.94
N ASP A 342 4.78 17.43 20.65
CA ASP A 342 6.00 18.10 20.19
C ASP A 342 7.08 17.15 19.66
N MET A 343 6.87 15.83 19.80
CA MET A 343 7.79 14.83 19.26
C MET A 343 7.89 14.90 17.74
N SER A 344 9.12 14.92 17.23
CA SER A 344 9.42 14.70 15.83
C SER A 344 9.08 13.26 15.40
N ILE A 345 8.93 13.02 14.08
CA ILE A 345 8.69 11.66 13.57
C ILE A 345 9.83 10.71 13.96
N VAL A 346 11.10 11.17 13.99
CA VAL A 346 12.24 10.36 14.39
C VAL A 346 12.12 9.92 15.86
N GLU A 347 11.74 10.86 16.75
CA GLU A 347 11.52 10.56 18.16
C GLU A 347 10.34 9.61 18.39
N LYS A 348 9.24 9.77 17.65
CA LYS A 348 8.08 8.84 17.69
C LYS A 348 8.48 7.43 17.26
N VAL A 349 9.27 7.29 16.20
CA VAL A 349 9.81 5.99 15.76
C VAL A 349 10.69 5.37 16.85
N MET A 350 11.60 6.14 17.41
CA MET A 350 12.47 5.67 18.50
C MET A 350 11.67 5.23 19.73
N LEU A 351 10.63 5.99 20.09
CA LEU A 351 9.74 5.63 21.20
C LEU A 351 9.01 4.31 20.89
N THR A 352 8.45 4.18 19.68
CA THR A 352 7.72 3.00 19.26
C THR A 352 8.54 1.72 19.38
N TYR A 353 9.80 1.74 18.95
CA TYR A 353 10.69 0.57 18.99
C TYR A 353 11.11 0.14 20.42
N LYS A 354 10.96 0.99 21.43
CA LYS A 354 11.19 0.60 22.83
C LYS A 354 10.15 -0.39 23.35
N TYR A 355 9.01 -0.50 22.68
CA TYR A 355 7.90 -1.37 23.04
C TYR A 355 7.80 -2.62 22.15
N ASP A 356 8.80 -2.89 21.31
CA ASP A 356 8.88 -4.13 20.56
C ASP A 356 9.38 -5.26 21.47
N ASP A 357 8.56 -6.25 21.73
CA ASP A 357 8.94 -7.41 22.55
C ASP A 357 9.37 -8.62 21.73
N TYR A 358 9.07 -8.62 20.43
CA TYR A 358 9.41 -9.64 19.43
C TYR A 358 8.92 -11.06 19.75
N LEU A 359 8.04 -11.26 20.76
CA LEU A 359 7.75 -12.58 21.30
C LEU A 359 6.31 -13.06 21.05
N ASN A 360 5.29 -12.25 21.33
CA ASN A 360 3.90 -12.73 21.36
C ASN A 360 2.93 -11.83 20.65
N THR A 361 1.87 -12.44 20.09
CA THR A 361 0.77 -11.79 19.36
C THR A 361 -0.58 -12.16 20.00
N ASP A 362 -0.71 -11.96 21.34
CA ASP A 362 -1.90 -12.28 22.12
C ASP A 362 -2.96 -11.17 21.97
N ILE A 363 -3.86 -11.35 21.03
CA ILE A 363 -4.92 -10.39 20.73
C ILE A 363 -6.01 -10.34 21.81
N GLU A 364 -6.24 -11.44 22.56
CA GLU A 364 -7.22 -11.44 23.64
C GLU A 364 -6.81 -10.48 24.76
N LYS A 365 -5.52 -10.37 25.05
CA LYS A 365 -5.02 -9.40 26.03
C LYS A 365 -5.15 -7.95 25.55
N VAL A 366 -5.01 -7.71 24.25
CA VAL A 366 -5.31 -6.40 23.66
C VAL A 366 -6.78 -6.05 23.91
N TYR A 367 -7.70 -6.97 23.64
CA TYR A 367 -9.12 -6.76 23.90
C TYR A 367 -9.41 -6.55 25.39
N ASP A 368 -8.74 -7.29 26.26
CA ASP A 368 -8.84 -7.10 27.72
C ASP A 368 -8.40 -5.71 28.16
N LEU A 369 -7.31 -5.18 27.56
CA LEU A 369 -6.83 -3.84 27.84
C LEU A 369 -7.85 -2.78 27.39
N ILE A 370 -8.36 -2.88 26.16
CA ILE A 370 -9.40 -2.00 25.63
C ILE A 370 -10.63 -2.03 26.55
N PHE A 371 -11.11 -3.23 26.87
CA PHE A 371 -12.26 -3.45 27.73
C PHE A 371 -12.08 -2.84 29.13
N LYS A 372 -10.91 -3.07 29.78
CA LYS A 372 -10.58 -2.49 31.09
C LYS A 372 -10.53 -0.97 31.03
N THR A 373 -10.00 -0.41 29.94
CA THR A 373 -9.91 1.04 29.73
C THR A 373 -11.31 1.67 29.59
N MET A 374 -12.17 1.08 28.79
CA MET A 374 -13.56 1.54 28.61
C MET A 374 -14.40 1.38 29.88
N LYS A 375 -14.18 0.32 30.65
CA LYS A 375 -14.87 0.13 31.93
C LYS A 375 -14.46 1.18 32.98
N LYS A 376 -13.19 1.59 32.99
CA LYS A 376 -12.72 2.68 33.87
C LYS A 376 -13.22 4.06 33.42
N ASN A 377 -13.46 4.23 32.12
CA ASN A 377 -13.91 5.48 31.50
C ASN A 377 -15.19 5.22 30.70
N PRO A 378 -16.37 5.12 31.35
CA PRO A 378 -17.62 4.72 30.70
C PRO A 378 -18.05 5.64 29.55
N GLU A 379 -17.62 6.91 29.57
CA GLU A 379 -17.90 7.89 28.50
C GLU A 379 -17.08 7.62 27.24
N THR A 380 -16.06 6.75 27.29
CA THR A 380 -15.25 6.43 26.12
C THR A 380 -16.09 5.60 25.15
N GLU A 381 -16.27 6.13 23.96
CA GLU A 381 -16.86 5.45 22.80
C GLU A 381 -15.75 5.03 21.83
N LEU A 382 -15.97 3.92 21.16
CA LEU A 382 -15.04 3.37 20.19
C LEU A 382 -15.81 2.93 18.94
N ASP A 383 -15.48 3.52 17.79
CA ASP A 383 -16.11 3.19 16.53
C ASP A 383 -15.32 2.13 15.78
N ASN A 384 -13.98 2.20 15.83
CA ASN A 384 -13.10 1.26 15.12
C ASN A 384 -11.94 0.78 15.97
N ILE A 385 -11.50 -0.46 15.73
CA ILE A 385 -10.22 -1.02 16.17
C ILE A 385 -9.45 -1.41 14.90
N ILE A 386 -8.31 -0.79 14.65
CA ILE A 386 -7.46 -1.10 13.50
C ILE A 386 -6.28 -1.94 13.99
N ILE A 387 -6.19 -3.19 13.52
CA ILE A 387 -5.14 -4.14 13.87
C ILE A 387 -4.18 -4.27 12.70
N ILE A 388 -2.95 -3.79 12.85
CA ILE A 388 -1.92 -3.79 11.81
C ILE A 388 -0.90 -4.87 12.14
N SER A 389 -0.93 -5.98 11.39
CA SER A 389 -0.18 -7.22 11.67
C SER A 389 0.03 -8.02 10.38
N ASP A 390 0.82 -9.10 10.44
CA ASP A 390 0.85 -10.17 9.42
C ASP A 390 -0.24 -11.23 9.64
N MET A 391 -1.10 -11.03 10.66
CA MET A 391 -2.25 -11.87 11.05
C MET A 391 -1.88 -13.25 11.63
N GLU A 392 -0.64 -13.48 12.02
CA GLU A 392 -0.18 -14.72 12.65
C GLU A 392 -0.39 -14.68 14.17
N PHE A 393 -1.67 -14.68 14.60
CA PHE A 393 -2.05 -14.54 15.99
C PHE A 393 -1.74 -15.78 16.83
N ASP A 394 -1.39 -15.56 18.10
CA ASP A 394 -1.22 -16.63 19.10
C ASP A 394 -2.56 -17.26 19.45
N ARG A 395 -2.54 -18.54 19.78
CA ARG A 395 -3.72 -19.29 20.21
C ARG A 395 -4.34 -18.67 21.46
N GLY A 396 -5.59 -18.25 21.37
CA GLY A 396 -6.36 -17.74 22.48
C GLY A 396 -6.61 -18.81 23.56
N ALA A 397 -6.88 -18.37 24.81
CA ALA A 397 -7.06 -19.26 25.97
C ALA A 397 -8.28 -20.17 25.80
N ASP A 398 -9.35 -19.71 25.18
CA ASP A 398 -10.66 -20.37 25.11
C ASP A 398 -10.95 -21.11 23.82
N ASN A 399 -10.00 -21.20 22.88
CA ASN A 399 -10.21 -21.73 21.51
C ASN A 399 -11.39 -21.07 20.76
N VAL A 400 -11.77 -19.86 21.12
CA VAL A 400 -12.79 -19.08 20.45
C VAL A 400 -12.11 -18.21 19.39
N PRO A 401 -12.63 -18.13 18.16
CA PRO A 401 -12.07 -17.22 17.18
C PRO A 401 -11.97 -15.80 17.73
N THR A 402 -10.85 -15.16 17.44
CA THR A 402 -10.45 -13.85 17.95
C THR A 402 -11.56 -12.79 17.90
N TYR A 403 -12.32 -12.71 16.80
CA TYR A 403 -13.42 -11.75 16.65
C TYR A 403 -14.63 -12.07 17.54
N GLU A 404 -14.98 -13.35 17.71
CA GLU A 404 -16.09 -13.75 18.60
C GLU A 404 -15.79 -13.42 20.05
N SER A 405 -14.54 -13.56 20.50
CA SER A 405 -14.10 -13.16 21.83
C SER A 405 -14.33 -11.68 22.10
N LEU A 406 -13.93 -10.80 21.14
CA LEU A 406 -14.20 -9.37 21.23
C LEU A 406 -15.69 -9.06 21.31
N LYS A 407 -16.49 -9.61 20.39
CA LYS A 407 -17.95 -9.42 20.31
C LYS A 407 -18.62 -9.76 21.63
N ASN A 408 -18.24 -10.89 22.23
CA ASN A 408 -18.76 -11.32 23.54
C ASN A 408 -18.38 -10.36 24.67
N LYS A 409 -17.16 -9.83 24.69
CA LYS A 409 -16.71 -8.85 25.70
C LYS A 409 -17.50 -7.55 25.62
N PHE A 410 -17.68 -6.96 24.43
CA PHE A 410 -18.47 -5.74 24.27
C PHE A 410 -19.94 -5.93 24.63
N ASN A 411 -20.55 -7.03 24.21
CA ASN A 411 -21.93 -7.37 24.56
C ASN A 411 -22.12 -7.51 26.07
N SER A 412 -21.12 -8.04 26.79
CA SER A 412 -21.18 -8.24 28.26
C SER A 412 -21.27 -6.92 29.05
N ILE A 413 -20.82 -5.80 28.47
CA ILE A 413 -20.91 -4.47 29.09
C ILE A 413 -21.99 -3.59 28.47
N GLY A 414 -22.82 -4.13 27.56
CA GLY A 414 -23.87 -3.39 26.89
C GLY A 414 -23.38 -2.28 25.97
N LYS A 415 -22.15 -2.35 25.49
CA LYS A 415 -21.56 -1.42 24.52
C LYS A 415 -21.73 -1.96 23.11
N LYS A 416 -21.84 -1.05 22.15
CA LYS A 416 -21.79 -1.40 20.71
C LYS A 416 -20.44 -2.04 20.39
N VAL A 417 -20.46 -3.12 19.63
CA VAL A 417 -19.23 -3.73 19.09
C VAL A 417 -18.64 -2.76 18.07
N PRO A 418 -17.37 -2.34 18.23
CA PRO A 418 -16.71 -1.49 17.22
C PRO A 418 -16.43 -2.30 15.95
N ASN A 419 -16.27 -1.60 14.84
CA ASN A 419 -15.74 -2.23 13.64
C ASN A 419 -14.30 -2.67 13.87
N ILE A 420 -13.93 -3.83 13.33
CA ILE A 420 -12.54 -4.28 13.31
C ILE A 420 -12.00 -4.20 11.91
N VAL A 421 -10.89 -3.52 11.77
CA VAL A 421 -10.11 -3.49 10.54
C VAL A 421 -8.90 -4.40 10.74
N PHE A 422 -8.91 -5.56 10.10
CA PHE A 422 -7.74 -6.42 10.00
C PHE A 422 -6.88 -5.95 8.82
N TRP A 423 -5.76 -5.31 9.13
CA TRP A 423 -4.86 -4.75 8.12
C TRP A 423 -3.62 -5.62 7.98
N ASN A 424 -3.66 -6.53 7.00
CA ASN A 424 -2.56 -7.45 6.71
C ASN A 424 -1.45 -6.75 5.91
N VAL A 425 -0.28 -6.57 6.52
CA VAL A 425 0.87 -5.90 5.89
C VAL A 425 1.86 -6.89 5.26
N GLU A 426 1.76 -8.20 5.59
CA GLU A 426 2.53 -9.29 4.99
C GLU A 426 1.76 -10.61 5.03
N ALA A 427 1.10 -10.96 3.92
CA ALA A 427 0.36 -12.21 3.78
C ALA A 427 1.30 -13.34 3.30
N ARG A 428 1.88 -14.07 4.25
CA ARG A 428 2.75 -15.22 3.97
C ARG A 428 1.93 -16.45 3.60
N ASP A 429 0.81 -16.65 4.28
CA ASP A 429 -0.15 -17.72 4.07
C ASP A 429 -1.52 -17.18 3.69
N VAL A 430 -2.37 -18.05 3.13
CA VAL A 430 -3.75 -17.74 2.77
C VAL A 430 -4.67 -18.13 3.90
N HIS A 431 -4.95 -17.18 4.78
CA HIS A 431 -5.95 -17.35 5.83
C HIS A 431 -6.57 -16.03 6.27
N PHE A 432 -7.69 -16.11 6.96
CA PHE A 432 -8.47 -14.98 7.45
C PHE A 432 -8.81 -15.18 8.94
N PRO A 433 -8.83 -14.10 9.72
CA PRO A 433 -9.08 -14.19 11.16
C PRO A 433 -10.54 -14.53 11.50
N THR A 434 -11.47 -14.35 10.59
CA THR A 434 -12.91 -14.63 10.80
C THR A 434 -13.65 -14.87 9.50
N THR A 435 -14.77 -15.59 9.58
CA THR A 435 -15.80 -15.69 8.53
C THR A 435 -17.08 -14.92 8.88
N ASP A 436 -17.18 -14.37 10.10
CA ASP A 436 -18.21 -13.40 10.45
C ASP A 436 -17.75 -12.03 10.00
N LEU A 437 -18.28 -11.56 8.88
CA LEU A 437 -17.84 -10.35 8.18
C LEU A 437 -18.65 -9.11 8.59
N GLU A 438 -19.65 -9.26 9.47
CA GLU A 438 -20.42 -8.14 10.00
C GLU A 438 -19.52 -7.27 10.90
N TYR A 439 -19.45 -5.98 10.64
CA TYR A 439 -18.53 -5.03 11.32
C TYR A 439 -17.04 -5.37 11.19
N VAL A 440 -16.66 -6.09 10.15
CA VAL A 440 -15.26 -6.41 9.85
C VAL A 440 -14.87 -5.80 8.51
N GLN A 441 -13.67 -5.25 8.44
CA GLN A 441 -13.05 -4.80 7.20
C GLN A 441 -11.72 -5.54 7.02
N LEU A 442 -11.51 -6.07 5.83
CA LEU A 442 -10.26 -6.74 5.45
C LEU A 442 -9.47 -5.79 4.56
N VAL A 443 -8.28 -5.43 5.00
CA VAL A 443 -7.39 -4.50 4.32
C VAL A 443 -6.02 -5.14 4.19
N SER A 444 -5.30 -4.87 3.10
CA SER A 444 -3.94 -5.36 2.94
C SER A 444 -3.00 -4.35 2.30
N GLY A 445 -1.70 -4.51 2.56
CA GLY A 445 -0.64 -3.72 1.94
C GLY A 445 -0.15 -2.53 2.77
N ALA A 446 0.69 -1.72 2.12
CA ALA A 446 1.47 -0.68 2.79
C ALA A 446 0.93 0.75 2.59
N SER A 447 -0.16 0.90 1.85
CA SER A 447 -0.67 2.21 1.44
C SER A 447 -1.63 2.80 2.47
N HIS A 448 -1.36 4.02 2.89
CA HIS A 448 -2.24 4.78 3.80
C HIS A 448 -3.49 5.35 3.11
N HIS A 449 -3.60 5.30 1.78
CA HIS A 449 -4.75 5.89 1.07
C HIS A 449 -6.08 5.24 1.45
N ILE A 450 -6.07 3.94 1.83
CA ILE A 450 -7.27 3.22 2.29
C ILE A 450 -7.85 3.78 3.60
N VAL A 451 -7.06 4.52 4.39
CA VAL A 451 -7.51 5.15 5.65
C VAL A 451 -8.70 6.07 5.41
N LYS A 452 -8.74 6.72 4.25
CA LYS A 452 -9.85 7.57 3.84
C LYS A 452 -11.18 6.80 3.72
N SER A 453 -11.13 5.59 3.19
CA SER A 453 -12.31 4.72 3.10
C SER A 453 -12.68 4.14 4.47
N ILE A 454 -11.70 3.82 5.32
CA ILE A 454 -11.94 3.34 6.69
C ILE A 454 -12.66 4.41 7.53
N PHE A 455 -12.28 5.69 7.37
CA PHE A 455 -12.84 6.81 8.12
C PHE A 455 -13.98 7.55 7.40
N SER A 456 -14.46 7.00 6.27
CA SER A 456 -15.67 7.55 5.62
C SER A 456 -16.91 7.38 6.51
N ASP A 457 -17.94 8.20 6.31
CA ASP A 457 -19.20 8.14 7.08
C ASP A 457 -19.94 6.79 6.95
N ASN A 458 -19.46 5.90 6.05
CA ASN A 458 -19.99 4.56 5.79
C ASN A 458 -19.32 3.45 6.63
N TYR A 459 -18.80 3.75 7.81
CA TYR A 459 -18.02 2.83 8.66
C TYR A 459 -18.79 1.60 9.21
N ASN A 460 -20.08 1.45 8.92
CA ASN A 460 -20.87 0.25 9.31
C ASN A 460 -20.99 -0.80 8.18
N LEU A 461 -20.12 -0.75 7.18
CA LEU A 461 -20.15 -1.71 6.08
C LEU A 461 -19.52 -3.05 6.52
N ASP A 462 -20.14 -4.15 6.07
CA ASP A 462 -19.47 -5.44 6.10
C ASP A 462 -18.28 -5.46 5.15
N ALA A 463 -17.41 -6.48 5.28
CA ALA A 463 -16.17 -6.57 4.52
C ALA A 463 -16.40 -6.55 3.00
N TYR A 464 -17.48 -7.16 2.50
CA TYR A 464 -17.80 -7.17 1.07
C TYR A 464 -18.23 -5.79 0.58
N SER A 465 -19.16 -5.15 1.31
CA SER A 465 -19.65 -3.81 0.98
C SER A 465 -18.53 -2.76 1.03
N PHE A 466 -17.61 -2.88 1.99
CA PHE A 466 -16.42 -2.04 2.07
C PHE A 466 -15.50 -2.25 0.84
N MET A 467 -15.21 -3.49 0.48
CA MET A 467 -14.45 -3.80 -0.74
C MET A 467 -15.12 -3.18 -1.97
N MET A 468 -16.44 -3.31 -2.11
CA MET A 468 -17.18 -2.76 -3.25
C MET A 468 -17.08 -1.24 -3.33
N GLU A 469 -17.12 -0.54 -2.19
CA GLU A 469 -16.92 0.91 -2.16
C GLU A 469 -15.51 1.31 -2.62
N VAL A 470 -14.49 0.61 -2.13
CA VAL A 470 -13.09 0.84 -2.53
C VAL A 470 -12.88 0.55 -4.02
N LEU A 471 -13.51 -0.50 -4.55
CA LEU A 471 -13.32 -0.91 -5.94
C LEU A 471 -14.18 -0.15 -6.95
N LYS A 472 -15.22 0.56 -6.51
CA LYS A 472 -16.16 1.27 -7.39
C LYS A 472 -15.48 2.16 -8.44
N PRO A 473 -14.50 3.03 -8.12
CA PRO A 473 -13.83 3.86 -9.13
C PRO A 473 -13.18 3.03 -10.24
N TYR A 474 -12.60 1.87 -9.88
CA TYR A 474 -11.91 1.00 -10.83
C TYR A 474 -12.89 0.16 -11.66
N VAL A 475 -14.06 -0.19 -11.12
CA VAL A 475 -15.16 -0.78 -11.90
C VAL A 475 -15.65 0.21 -12.94
N ASP A 476 -15.87 1.47 -12.54
CA ASP A 476 -16.31 2.53 -13.45
C ASP A 476 -15.31 2.77 -14.61
N MET A 477 -14.00 2.59 -14.37
CA MET A 477 -12.95 2.63 -15.40
C MET A 477 -13.05 1.52 -16.46
N LEU A 478 -13.67 0.38 -16.11
CA LEU A 478 -13.75 -0.78 -16.98
C LEU A 478 -15.05 -0.85 -17.79
N ILE A 479 -16.11 -0.17 -17.34
CA ILE A 479 -17.45 -0.24 -17.96
C ILE A 479 -17.87 1.06 -18.64
N ASN A 480 -17.15 2.16 -18.46
CA ASN A 480 -17.35 3.46 -19.11
C ASN A 480 -16.25 3.76 -20.12
#